data_c6afa3e691099d4ee423352f9f8b75d7
#
_entry.id   c6afa3e691099d4ee423352f9f8b75d7
#
_cell.length_a   1.000
_cell.length_b   1.000
_cell.length_c   1.000
_cell.angle_alpha   90.00
_cell.angle_beta   90.00
_cell.angle_gamma   90.00
#
_symmetry.space_group_name_H-M   'P 1'
#
loop_
_entity.id
_entity.type
_entity.pdbx_description
1 polymer ?
#
loop_
_entity_poly.entity_id
_entity_poly.type
_entity_poly.pdbx_seq_one_letter_code
_entity_poly.pdbx_strand_id
1 'polypeptide(L)'
;NPYVRYKDDDGNYIYEVDRYIPISGGGLGQTFYNPLYNTTLNTIDEEKYNDVTNNFGVDWTIIEGLRLKGSFSFTHQNTYGDNFKPARHTDFADYSDEDFDRRGAYIGSRGENFSYDASAVLTYFWQLDKHVVNANLGWNLQENVTREFTVKTEGFPNENLDYISFATQYEKEGAPAGDEYTSRLVGFLGNLNYSYDERYLL
;
A
#
# COMPACT_ATOMS: atom_id res chain seq x y z
N ASN A 1 36.48 -2.44 3.38
CA ASN A 1 37.88 -2.73 3.11
C ASN A 1 38.21 -2.31 1.66
N PRO A 2 39.08 -1.33 1.40
CA PRO A 2 39.40 -0.87 0.03
C PRO A 2 40.17 -1.89 -0.79
N TYR A 3 40.62 -2.98 -0.20
CA TYR A 3 41.40 -4.05 -0.83
C TYR A 3 40.56 -5.28 -1.17
N VAL A 4 39.25 -5.25 -0.89
CA VAL A 4 38.37 -6.35 -1.24
C VAL A 4 38.06 -6.32 -2.74
N ARG A 5 38.26 -7.45 -3.37
CA ARG A 5 37.98 -7.63 -4.80
C ARG A 5 36.55 -8.12 -4.98
N TYR A 6 35.73 -7.36 -5.71
CA TYR A 6 34.31 -7.67 -5.96
C TYR A 6 34.09 -8.41 -7.28
N LYS A 7 35.11 -8.46 -8.16
CA LYS A 7 35.06 -9.13 -9.48
C LYS A 7 36.25 -10.03 -9.68
N ASP A 8 36.04 -11.12 -10.44
CA ASP A 8 37.10 -12.00 -10.90
C ASP A 8 37.89 -11.35 -12.07
N ASP A 9 38.84 -12.11 -12.65
CA ASP A 9 39.68 -11.63 -13.77
C ASP A 9 38.89 -11.48 -15.07
N ASP A 10 37.76 -12.19 -15.20
CA ASP A 10 36.83 -12.15 -16.33
C ASP A 10 35.77 -11.03 -16.18
N GLY A 11 35.74 -10.32 -15.04
CA GLY A 11 34.84 -9.20 -14.77
C GLY A 11 33.50 -9.59 -14.14
N ASN A 12 33.29 -10.87 -13.80
CA ASN A 12 32.09 -11.32 -13.13
C ASN A 12 32.13 -10.99 -11.64
N TYR A 13 30.98 -10.74 -11.04
CA TYR A 13 30.90 -10.54 -9.58
C TYR A 13 31.15 -11.86 -8.86
N ILE A 14 32.09 -11.84 -7.90
CA ILE A 14 32.37 -12.99 -7.02
C ILE A 14 31.37 -13.03 -5.89
N TYR A 15 31.02 -14.23 -5.42
CA TYR A 15 30.01 -14.46 -4.37
C TYR A 15 30.56 -14.14 -2.96
N GLU A 16 31.70 -14.74 -2.61
CA GLU A 16 32.38 -14.53 -1.32
C GLU A 16 33.54 -13.56 -1.52
N VAL A 17 33.56 -12.44 -0.79
CA VAL A 17 34.56 -11.37 -0.99
C VAL A 17 35.62 -11.32 0.09
N ASP A 18 35.34 -11.77 1.29
CA ASP A 18 36.29 -11.76 2.40
C ASP A 18 35.93 -12.81 3.44
N ARG A 19 36.92 -13.27 4.19
CA ARG A 19 36.73 -14.20 5.31
C ARG A 19 37.57 -13.77 6.48
N TYR A 20 36.95 -13.38 7.56
CA TYR A 20 37.65 -13.09 8.81
C TYR A 20 37.77 -14.35 9.64
N ILE A 21 39.02 -14.74 9.94
CA ILE A 21 39.34 -15.82 10.88
C ILE A 21 39.99 -15.19 12.09
N PRO A 22 39.42 -15.25 13.29
CA PRO A 22 40.05 -14.74 14.51
C PRO A 22 41.39 -15.43 14.80
N ILE A 23 42.45 -14.65 15.02
CA ILE A 23 43.82 -15.16 15.25
C ILE A 23 43.96 -15.81 16.62
N SER A 24 43.08 -15.54 17.59
CA SER A 24 43.13 -16.08 18.93
C SER A 24 41.75 -16.42 19.49
N GLY A 25 41.58 -17.69 19.90
CA GLY A 25 40.57 -18.09 20.86
C GLY A 25 39.20 -18.42 20.32
N GLY A 26 39.08 -19.43 19.47
CA GLY A 26 37.84 -20.24 19.38
C GLY A 26 36.59 -19.58 18.78
N GLY A 27 36.72 -18.45 18.15
CA GLY A 27 35.60 -17.86 17.40
C GLY A 27 35.44 -18.48 16.01
N LEU A 28 34.18 -18.74 15.58
CA LEU A 28 33.88 -19.10 14.20
C LEU A 28 34.26 -17.93 13.28
N GLY A 29 34.96 -18.21 12.20
CA GLY A 29 35.28 -17.21 11.18
C GLY A 29 33.97 -16.63 10.57
N GLN A 30 33.97 -15.34 10.23
CA GLN A 30 32.87 -14.70 9.55
C GLN A 30 33.20 -14.58 8.06
N THR A 31 32.32 -15.04 7.21
CA THR A 31 32.38 -14.87 5.77
C THR A 31 31.58 -13.64 5.35
N PHE A 32 32.12 -12.85 4.45
CA PHE A 32 31.44 -11.68 3.88
C PHE A 32 31.08 -11.96 2.43
N TYR A 33 29.83 -11.76 2.13
CA TYR A 33 29.28 -12.00 0.79
C TYR A 33 29.13 -10.69 0.03
N ASN A 34 29.14 -10.79 -1.30
CA ASN A 34 29.07 -9.65 -2.18
C ASN A 34 27.62 -9.31 -2.59
N PRO A 35 27.02 -8.22 -2.07
CA PRO A 35 25.66 -7.86 -2.45
C PRO A 35 25.50 -7.57 -3.94
N LEU A 36 26.59 -7.14 -4.62
CA LEU A 36 26.58 -6.90 -6.06
C LEU A 36 26.42 -8.18 -6.88
N TYR A 37 26.76 -9.34 -6.32
CA TYR A 37 26.48 -10.63 -6.94
C TYR A 37 24.99 -10.85 -7.18
N ASN A 38 24.15 -10.34 -6.28
CA ASN A 38 22.69 -10.46 -6.39
C ASN A 38 22.12 -9.77 -7.63
N THR A 39 22.82 -8.78 -8.18
CA THR A 39 22.42 -8.12 -9.44
C THR A 39 22.53 -9.01 -10.66
N THR A 40 23.24 -10.15 -10.56
CA THR A 40 23.35 -11.15 -11.63
C THR A 40 22.26 -12.22 -11.56
N LEU A 41 21.48 -12.22 -10.48
CA LEU A 41 20.43 -13.20 -10.22
C LEU A 41 19.08 -12.68 -10.73
N ASN A 42 18.16 -13.60 -10.95
CA ASN A 42 16.76 -13.28 -11.24
C ASN A 42 16.04 -12.88 -9.93
N THR A 43 16.24 -11.65 -9.50
CA THR A 43 15.52 -11.06 -8.35
C THR A 43 14.37 -10.21 -8.83
N ILE A 44 13.23 -10.28 -8.15
CA ILE A 44 12.07 -9.41 -8.39
C ILE A 44 11.86 -8.56 -7.13
N ASP A 45 11.66 -7.27 -7.31
CA ASP A 45 11.25 -6.34 -6.27
C ASP A 45 10.40 -5.26 -6.96
N GLU A 46 9.12 -5.55 -7.09
CA GLU A 46 8.21 -4.68 -7.82
C GLU A 46 6.89 -4.48 -7.08
N GLU A 47 6.37 -3.26 -7.19
CA GLU A 47 5.03 -2.90 -6.74
C GLU A 47 4.29 -2.22 -7.90
N LYS A 48 3.06 -2.67 -8.12
CA LYS A 48 2.16 -2.13 -9.15
C LYS A 48 0.85 -1.73 -8.50
N TYR A 49 0.27 -0.63 -8.95
CA TYR A 49 -1.07 -0.26 -8.54
C TYR A 49 -1.91 0.20 -9.73
N ASN A 50 -3.21 -0.02 -9.60
CA ASN A 50 -4.22 0.55 -10.49
C ASN A 50 -5.19 1.36 -9.66
N ASP A 51 -5.47 2.57 -10.09
CA ASP A 51 -6.38 3.50 -9.43
C ASP A 51 -7.44 3.97 -10.41
N VAL A 52 -8.70 3.90 -10.01
CA VAL A 52 -9.84 4.42 -10.77
C VAL A 52 -10.65 5.33 -9.87
N THR A 53 -10.66 6.62 -10.18
CA THR A 53 -11.43 7.63 -9.47
C THR A 53 -12.48 8.25 -10.40
N ASN A 54 -13.71 8.31 -9.93
CA ASN A 54 -14.81 9.00 -10.63
C ASN A 54 -15.50 9.98 -9.68
N ASN A 55 -15.85 11.15 -10.23
CA ASN A 55 -16.55 12.20 -9.49
C ASN A 55 -17.78 12.63 -10.30
N PHE A 56 -18.92 12.67 -9.62
CA PHE A 56 -20.19 13.12 -10.15
C PHE A 56 -20.69 14.30 -9.33
N GLY A 57 -21.20 15.32 -9.97
CA GLY A 57 -21.78 16.48 -9.31
C GLY A 57 -23.15 16.81 -9.91
N VAL A 58 -24.05 17.22 -9.05
CA VAL A 58 -25.38 17.73 -9.41
C VAL A 58 -25.55 19.11 -8.81
N ASP A 59 -26.10 20.02 -9.60
CA ASP A 59 -26.50 21.34 -9.16
C ASP A 59 -27.89 21.63 -9.74
N TRP A 60 -28.91 21.58 -8.89
CA TRP A 60 -30.29 21.62 -9.31
C TRP A 60 -31.06 22.73 -8.57
N THR A 61 -31.60 23.69 -9.33
CA THR A 61 -32.57 24.64 -8.82
C THR A 61 -33.95 24.01 -8.92
N ILE A 62 -34.49 23.57 -7.77
CA ILE A 62 -35.77 22.86 -7.67
C ILE A 62 -36.93 23.81 -7.94
N ILE A 63 -36.92 24.96 -7.27
CA ILE A 63 -37.80 26.09 -7.45
C ILE A 63 -36.99 27.37 -7.16
N GLU A 64 -37.55 28.52 -7.44
CA GLU A 64 -36.96 29.80 -7.08
C GLU A 64 -36.67 29.86 -5.56
N GLY A 65 -35.43 30.19 -5.21
CA GLY A 65 -34.94 30.20 -3.83
C GLY A 65 -34.53 28.84 -3.26
N LEU A 66 -34.85 27.69 -3.87
CA LEU A 66 -34.49 26.36 -3.36
C LEU A 66 -33.55 25.66 -4.32
N ARG A 67 -32.33 25.40 -3.87
CA ARG A 67 -31.25 24.79 -4.65
C ARG A 67 -30.66 23.57 -3.93
N LEU A 68 -30.47 22.49 -4.65
CA LEU A 68 -29.77 21.29 -4.21
C LEU A 68 -28.43 21.18 -4.93
N LYS A 69 -27.33 21.11 -4.16
CA LYS A 69 -26.02 20.71 -4.65
C LYS A 69 -25.69 19.35 -4.08
N GLY A 70 -25.25 18.42 -4.91
CA GLY A 70 -24.81 17.13 -4.49
C GLY A 70 -23.51 16.74 -5.20
N SER A 71 -22.70 15.94 -4.53
CA SER A 71 -21.53 15.29 -5.12
C SER A 71 -21.46 13.85 -4.66
N PHE A 72 -20.98 13.01 -5.56
CA PHE A 72 -20.64 11.63 -5.28
C PHE A 72 -19.31 11.33 -5.94
N SER A 73 -18.38 10.77 -5.21
CA SER A 73 -17.12 10.28 -5.72
C SER A 73 -16.85 8.88 -5.22
N PHE A 74 -16.17 8.08 -6.02
CA PHE A 74 -15.60 6.82 -5.57
C PHE A 74 -14.21 6.64 -6.13
N THR A 75 -13.37 5.96 -5.35
CA THR A 75 -12.02 5.54 -5.74
C THR A 75 -11.90 4.06 -5.47
N HIS A 76 -11.38 3.32 -6.44
CA HIS A 76 -11.01 1.92 -6.31
C HIS A 76 -9.55 1.75 -6.69
N GLN A 77 -8.72 1.34 -5.75
CA GLN A 77 -7.29 1.11 -5.91
C GLN A 77 -6.97 -0.35 -5.61
N ASN A 78 -6.22 -0.98 -6.51
CA ASN A 78 -5.61 -2.29 -6.30
C ASN A 78 -4.09 -2.16 -6.33
N THR A 79 -3.43 -2.74 -5.34
CA THR A 79 -1.97 -2.79 -5.23
C THR A 79 -1.50 -4.23 -5.28
N TYR A 80 -0.41 -4.47 -6.00
CA TYR A 80 0.22 -5.77 -6.20
C TYR A 80 1.71 -5.61 -5.93
N GLY A 81 2.23 -6.33 -4.96
CA GLY A 81 3.65 -6.38 -4.64
C GLY A 81 4.18 -7.80 -4.82
N ASP A 82 5.28 -7.94 -5.51
CA ASP A 82 5.97 -9.20 -5.73
C ASP A 82 7.47 -9.00 -5.45
N ASN A 83 7.98 -9.72 -4.45
CA ASN A 83 9.40 -9.73 -4.10
C ASN A 83 9.91 -11.16 -4.13
N PHE A 84 10.88 -11.44 -4.99
CA PHE A 84 11.48 -12.75 -5.13
C PHE A 84 13.00 -12.67 -4.98
N LYS A 85 13.54 -13.54 -4.16
CA LYS A 85 14.98 -13.76 -3.99
C LYS A 85 15.28 -15.23 -4.25
N PRO A 86 16.09 -15.57 -5.29
CA PRO A 86 16.43 -16.95 -5.59
C PRO A 86 17.34 -17.58 -4.53
N ALA A 87 17.43 -18.90 -4.50
CA ALA A 87 18.18 -19.65 -3.49
C ALA A 87 19.67 -19.28 -3.38
N ARG A 88 20.27 -18.73 -4.45
CA ARG A 88 21.67 -18.28 -4.48
C ARG A 88 21.86 -16.84 -4.03
N HIS A 89 20.79 -16.14 -3.61
CA HIS A 89 20.90 -14.81 -3.05
C HIS A 89 21.75 -14.82 -1.79
N THR A 90 22.56 -13.78 -1.59
CA THR A 90 23.50 -13.71 -0.44
C THR A 90 22.79 -13.71 0.92
N ASP A 91 21.52 -13.37 0.99
CA ASP A 91 20.71 -13.47 2.22
C ASP A 91 20.59 -14.90 2.75
N PHE A 92 20.77 -15.91 1.91
CA PHE A 92 20.68 -17.33 2.27
C PHE A 92 22.06 -18.00 2.44
N ALA A 93 23.12 -17.21 2.39
CA ALA A 93 24.48 -17.74 2.42
C ALA A 93 24.85 -18.42 3.74
N ASP A 94 24.30 -17.94 4.85
CA ASP A 94 24.55 -18.45 6.19
C ASP A 94 23.53 -19.53 6.64
N TYR A 95 22.66 -20.00 5.72
CA TYR A 95 21.72 -21.07 6.04
C TYR A 95 22.48 -22.39 6.30
N SER A 96 22.10 -23.06 7.39
CA SER A 96 22.67 -24.37 7.75
C SER A 96 22.31 -25.45 6.73
N ASP A 97 22.98 -26.60 6.81
CA ASP A 97 22.66 -27.76 5.98
C ASP A 97 21.21 -28.23 6.19
N GLU A 98 20.67 -28.06 7.40
CA GLU A 98 19.27 -28.39 7.74
C GLU A 98 18.26 -27.44 7.07
N ASP A 99 18.65 -26.18 6.88
CA ASP A 99 17.81 -25.18 6.24
C ASP A 99 18.10 -25.03 4.72
N PHE A 100 18.96 -25.89 4.16
CA PHE A 100 19.38 -25.80 2.76
C PHE A 100 18.21 -25.78 1.76
N ASP A 101 17.21 -26.63 1.97
CA ASP A 101 16.03 -26.74 1.11
C ASP A 101 15.04 -25.57 1.28
N ARG A 102 15.30 -24.68 2.23
CA ARG A 102 14.48 -23.48 2.51
C ARG A 102 14.98 -22.23 1.81
N ARG A 103 16.12 -22.31 1.12
CA ARG A 103 16.69 -21.17 0.40
C ARG A 103 15.81 -20.72 -0.77
N GLY A 104 15.83 -19.42 -1.01
CA GLY A 104 14.92 -18.75 -1.90
C GLY A 104 13.65 -18.33 -1.17
N ALA A 105 13.22 -17.09 -1.39
CA ALA A 105 12.03 -16.52 -0.75
C ALA A 105 11.18 -15.77 -1.77
N TYR A 106 9.88 -15.84 -1.58
CA TYR A 106 8.92 -15.03 -2.31
C TYR A 106 7.92 -14.41 -1.35
N ILE A 107 7.73 -13.10 -1.45
CA ILE A 107 6.71 -12.35 -0.73
C ILE A 107 5.73 -11.79 -1.75
N GLY A 108 4.49 -12.26 -1.66
CA GLY A 108 3.39 -11.72 -2.45
C GLY A 108 2.46 -10.90 -1.58
N SER A 109 2.21 -9.65 -1.95
CA SER A 109 1.25 -8.78 -1.29
C SER A 109 0.15 -8.33 -2.26
N ARG A 110 -1.05 -8.23 -1.75
CA ARG A 110 -2.22 -7.74 -2.51
C ARG A 110 -2.99 -6.80 -1.59
N GLY A 111 -3.27 -5.61 -2.09
CA GLY A 111 -4.06 -4.60 -1.41
C GLY A 111 -5.24 -4.16 -2.27
N GLU A 112 -6.38 -3.95 -1.65
CA GLU A 112 -7.56 -3.34 -2.24
C GLU A 112 -8.02 -2.20 -1.34
N ASN A 113 -8.19 -1.03 -1.90
CA ASN A 113 -8.81 0.11 -1.22
C ASN A 113 -10.01 0.58 -2.05
N PHE A 114 -11.17 0.55 -1.44
CA PHE A 114 -12.38 1.10 -2.01
C PHE A 114 -12.93 2.19 -1.09
N SER A 115 -13.05 3.40 -1.62
CA SER A 115 -13.62 4.52 -0.89
C SER A 115 -14.72 5.20 -1.70
N TYR A 116 -15.74 5.68 -1.01
CA TYR A 116 -16.70 6.59 -1.59
C TYR A 116 -17.06 7.72 -0.64
N ASP A 117 -17.37 8.86 -1.25
CA ASP A 117 -17.82 10.07 -0.61
C ASP A 117 -19.10 10.54 -1.29
N ALA A 118 -20.12 10.82 -0.49
CA ALA A 118 -21.35 11.42 -0.96
C ALA A 118 -21.69 12.63 -0.09
N SER A 119 -22.06 13.73 -0.72
CA SER A 119 -22.53 14.91 0.00
C SER A 119 -23.71 15.56 -0.71
N ALA A 120 -24.58 16.18 0.06
CA ALA A 120 -25.62 17.02 -0.46
C ALA A 120 -25.86 18.21 0.46
N VAL A 121 -26.14 19.37 -0.16
CA VAL A 121 -26.51 20.59 0.52
C VAL A 121 -27.77 21.14 -0.13
N LEU A 122 -28.82 21.27 0.66
CA LEU A 122 -30.05 21.96 0.29
C LEU A 122 -29.98 23.39 0.83
N THR A 123 -30.05 24.36 -0.05
CA THR A 123 -30.03 25.78 0.27
C THR A 123 -31.42 26.37 -0.04
N TYR A 124 -32.00 27.05 0.93
CA TYR A 124 -33.23 27.78 0.75
C TYR A 124 -32.99 29.25 1.03
N PHE A 125 -33.28 30.08 0.06
CA PHE A 125 -33.26 31.54 0.16
C PHE A 125 -34.66 32.07 -0.06
N TRP A 126 -35.15 32.85 0.88
CA TRP A 126 -36.46 33.49 0.78
C TRP A 126 -36.35 34.94 1.24
N GLN A 127 -36.96 35.83 0.46
CA GLN A 127 -37.03 37.27 0.75
C GLN A 127 -38.45 37.74 0.54
N LEU A 128 -39.02 38.38 1.54
CA LEU A 128 -40.32 39.03 1.47
C LEU A 128 -40.25 40.33 2.25
N ASP A 129 -40.44 41.45 1.54
CA ASP A 129 -40.40 42.81 2.08
C ASP A 129 -39.08 43.05 2.86
N LYS A 130 -39.14 43.18 4.17
CA LYS A 130 -37.98 43.39 5.05
C LYS A 130 -37.39 42.10 5.64
N HIS A 131 -37.97 40.98 5.36
CA HIS A 131 -37.56 39.70 5.88
C HIS A 131 -36.69 38.96 4.88
N VAL A 132 -35.54 38.48 5.33
CA VAL A 132 -34.63 37.65 4.55
C VAL A 132 -34.31 36.39 5.38
N VAL A 133 -34.52 35.22 4.79
CA VAL A 133 -34.17 33.95 5.36
C VAL A 133 -33.20 33.24 4.45
N ASN A 134 -32.11 32.73 5.00
CA ASN A 134 -31.18 31.82 4.34
C ASN A 134 -30.99 30.58 5.22
N ALA A 135 -31.44 29.43 4.73
CA ALA A 135 -31.30 28.16 5.42
C ALA A 135 -30.49 27.19 4.60
N ASN A 136 -29.58 26.49 5.26
CA ASN A 136 -28.79 25.42 4.63
C ASN A 136 -28.93 24.16 5.47
N LEU A 137 -29.20 23.04 4.80
CA LEU A 137 -29.19 21.72 5.36
C LEU A 137 -28.25 20.85 4.54
N GLY A 138 -27.21 20.33 5.19
CA GLY A 138 -26.21 19.50 4.55
C GLY A 138 -26.08 18.15 5.21
N TRP A 139 -25.68 17.16 4.45
CA TRP A 139 -25.24 15.87 4.94
C TRP A 139 -24.05 15.37 4.11
N ASN A 140 -23.21 14.58 4.73
CA ASN A 140 -22.11 13.88 4.07
C ASN A 140 -22.04 12.45 4.60
N LEU A 141 -21.61 11.57 3.73
CA LEU A 141 -21.37 10.17 3.99
C LEU A 141 -20.04 9.79 3.35
N GLN A 142 -19.18 9.15 4.13
CA GLN A 142 -17.91 8.62 3.66
C GLN A 142 -17.77 7.18 4.14
N GLU A 143 -17.29 6.32 3.26
CA GLU A 143 -16.86 4.97 3.61
C GLU A 143 -15.52 4.68 2.94
N ASN A 144 -14.64 4.04 3.69
CA ASN A 144 -13.38 3.52 3.20
C ASN A 144 -13.23 2.07 3.67
N VAL A 145 -12.99 1.18 2.73
CA VAL A 145 -12.74 -0.25 2.97
C VAL A 145 -11.35 -0.56 2.44
N THR A 146 -10.48 -1.04 3.32
CA THR A 146 -9.14 -1.50 2.97
C THR A 146 -9.03 -2.98 3.27
N ARG A 147 -8.52 -3.75 2.31
CA ARG A 147 -8.21 -5.18 2.43
C ARG A 147 -6.78 -5.41 2.05
N GLU A 148 -6.08 -6.16 2.87
CA GLU A 148 -4.69 -6.51 2.63
C GLU A 148 -4.51 -8.01 2.78
N PHE A 149 -3.67 -8.57 1.93
CA PHE A 149 -3.27 -9.96 1.98
C PHE A 149 -1.78 -10.06 1.69
N THR A 150 -1.05 -10.80 2.51
CA THR A 150 0.37 -11.06 2.34
C THR A 150 0.64 -12.54 2.56
N VAL A 151 1.45 -13.09 1.69
CA VAL A 151 1.96 -14.46 1.82
C VAL A 151 3.47 -14.46 1.65
N LYS A 152 4.15 -15.17 2.53
CA LYS A 152 5.59 -15.37 2.48
C LYS A 152 5.89 -16.85 2.34
N THR A 153 6.69 -17.17 1.34
CA THR A 153 7.06 -18.57 1.01
C THR A 153 8.54 -18.67 0.82
N GLU A 154 9.05 -19.91 0.93
CA GLU A 154 10.46 -20.23 0.82
C GLU A 154 10.68 -21.57 0.14
N GLY A 155 11.96 -21.90 -0.14
CA GLY A 155 12.31 -23.15 -0.77
C GLY A 155 12.02 -23.16 -2.28
N PHE A 156 12.82 -22.43 -3.05
CA PHE A 156 12.70 -22.38 -4.49
C PHE A 156 13.80 -23.25 -5.13
N PRO A 157 13.42 -24.33 -5.84
CA PRO A 157 14.38 -25.31 -6.35
C PRO A 157 15.23 -24.79 -7.52
N ASN A 158 14.80 -23.71 -8.17
CA ASN A 158 15.46 -23.14 -9.33
C ASN A 158 15.32 -21.61 -9.38
N GLU A 159 16.36 -20.92 -9.82
CA GLU A 159 16.43 -19.45 -9.91
C GLU A 159 15.42 -18.84 -10.88
N ASN A 160 14.98 -19.59 -11.89
CA ASN A 160 14.03 -19.13 -12.90
C ASN A 160 12.58 -19.46 -12.57
N LEU A 161 12.33 -20.17 -11.46
CA LEU A 161 11.00 -20.48 -10.96
C LEU A 161 10.60 -19.42 -9.93
N ASP A 162 10.30 -18.23 -10.42
CA ASP A 162 10.13 -16.99 -9.67
C ASP A 162 8.66 -16.66 -9.33
N TYR A 163 7.80 -17.67 -9.33
CA TYR A 163 6.39 -17.52 -9.00
C TYR A 163 6.02 -18.33 -7.75
N ILE A 164 5.12 -17.79 -6.94
CA ILE A 164 4.73 -18.34 -5.62
C ILE A 164 4.39 -19.85 -5.64
N SER A 165 3.82 -20.34 -6.74
CA SER A 165 3.42 -21.76 -6.84
C SER A 165 4.61 -22.74 -6.90
N PHE A 166 5.83 -22.26 -7.07
CA PHE A 166 7.04 -23.07 -7.08
C PHE A 166 7.71 -23.19 -5.71
N ALA A 167 7.23 -22.43 -4.72
CA ALA A 167 7.68 -22.56 -3.35
C ALA A 167 7.34 -23.93 -2.77
N THR A 168 8.25 -24.50 -1.99
CA THR A 168 8.02 -25.79 -1.33
C THR A 168 7.21 -25.67 -0.04
N GLN A 169 7.27 -24.50 0.61
CA GLN A 169 6.61 -24.27 1.90
C GLN A 169 6.43 -22.77 2.21
N TYR A 170 5.66 -22.48 3.24
CA TYR A 170 5.62 -21.14 3.83
C TYR A 170 6.93 -20.84 4.57
N GLU A 171 7.24 -19.54 4.74
CA GLU A 171 8.32 -19.10 5.63
C GLU A 171 8.21 -19.76 7.01
N LYS A 172 9.34 -20.06 7.64
CA LYS A 172 9.39 -20.74 8.95
C LYS A 172 8.52 -20.01 9.97
N GLU A 173 7.62 -20.77 10.61
CA GLU A 173 6.63 -20.24 11.54
C GLU A 173 5.68 -19.19 10.90
N GLY A 174 5.70 -19.08 9.57
CA GLY A 174 4.86 -18.17 8.81
C GLY A 174 3.53 -18.80 8.37
N ALA A 175 2.55 -17.94 8.14
CA ALA A 175 1.28 -18.27 7.53
C ALA A 175 0.83 -17.11 6.63
N PRO A 176 -0.08 -17.35 5.67
CA PRO A 176 -0.73 -16.24 4.99
C PRO A 176 -1.40 -15.30 6.00
N ALA A 177 -1.20 -14.01 5.83
CA ALA A 177 -1.80 -12.97 6.67
C ALA A 177 -2.73 -12.09 5.83
N GLY A 178 -3.80 -11.63 6.44
CA GLY A 178 -4.72 -10.70 5.80
C GLY A 178 -5.48 -9.91 6.84
N ASP A 179 -5.89 -8.71 6.46
CA ASP A 179 -6.69 -7.83 7.30
C ASP A 179 -7.74 -7.10 6.46
N GLU A 180 -8.84 -6.74 7.10
CA GLU A 180 -9.89 -5.91 6.53
C GLU A 180 -10.27 -4.81 7.53
N TYR A 181 -10.19 -3.59 7.08
CA TYR A 181 -10.55 -2.43 7.86
C TYR A 181 -11.62 -1.62 7.13
N THR A 182 -12.71 -1.27 7.86
CA THR A 182 -13.76 -0.40 7.34
C THR A 182 -13.92 0.81 8.24
N SER A 183 -13.88 2.00 7.65
CA SER A 183 -14.18 3.27 8.31
C SER A 183 -15.39 3.91 7.67
N ARG A 184 -16.32 4.40 8.50
CA ARG A 184 -17.53 5.10 8.06
C ARG A 184 -17.69 6.41 8.81
N LEU A 185 -18.05 7.45 8.08
CA LEU A 185 -18.37 8.76 8.63
C LEU A 185 -19.71 9.23 8.07
N VAL A 186 -20.58 9.69 8.95
CA VAL A 186 -21.84 10.37 8.58
C VAL A 186 -21.87 11.70 9.31
N GLY A 187 -22.11 12.77 8.60
CA GLY A 187 -22.21 14.11 9.14
C GLY A 187 -23.46 14.83 8.68
N PHE A 188 -23.99 15.69 9.54
CA PHE A 188 -25.10 16.59 9.23
C PHE A 188 -24.71 18.02 9.61
N LEU A 189 -25.12 18.96 8.76
CA LEU A 189 -24.93 20.39 8.95
C LEU A 189 -26.26 21.10 8.80
N GLY A 190 -26.60 21.96 9.75
CA GLY A 190 -27.73 22.87 9.67
C GLY A 190 -27.28 24.28 9.97
N ASN A 191 -27.70 25.24 9.14
CA ASN A 191 -27.48 26.65 9.35
C ASN A 191 -28.75 27.42 8.98
N LEU A 192 -29.14 28.37 9.79
CA LEU A 192 -30.27 29.28 9.56
C LEU A 192 -29.82 30.70 9.87
N ASN A 193 -29.95 31.57 8.89
CA ASN A 193 -29.72 33.02 9.05
C ASN A 193 -31.04 33.74 8.75
N TYR A 194 -31.41 34.62 9.65
CA TYR A 194 -32.56 35.49 9.46
C TYR A 194 -32.13 36.93 9.62
N SER A 195 -32.62 37.78 8.76
CA SER A 195 -32.40 39.24 8.82
C SER A 195 -33.72 40.00 8.67
N TYR A 196 -33.89 41.02 9.46
CA TYR A 196 -35.02 41.96 9.36
C TYR A 196 -34.51 43.37 9.13
N ASP A 197 -35.01 44.02 8.06
CA ASP A 197 -34.72 45.41 7.67
C ASP A 197 -33.20 45.72 7.62
N GLU A 198 -32.38 44.69 7.32
CA GLU A 198 -30.90 44.74 7.31
C GLU A 198 -30.27 45.22 8.64
N ARG A 199 -31.07 45.30 9.73
CA ARG A 199 -30.64 45.82 11.03
C ARG A 199 -30.52 44.76 12.12
N TYR A 200 -31.27 43.70 12.02
CA TYR A 200 -31.27 42.62 13.00
C TYR A 200 -30.84 41.33 12.28
N LEU A 201 -29.78 40.71 12.79
CA LEU A 201 -29.23 39.47 12.30
C LEU A 201 -29.30 38.42 13.41
N LEU A 202 -29.80 37.23 13.09
CA LEU A 202 -29.86 36.06 13.93
C LEU A 202 -29.19 34.89 13.22
#